data_625b67f1e58d7e97fc9e08ec9ab1731d
#
_entry.id   625b67f1e58d7e97fc9e08ec9ab1731d
#
_cell.length_a   1.000
_cell.length_b   1.000
_cell.length_c   1.000
_cell.angle_alpha   90.00
_cell.angle_beta   90.00
_cell.angle_gamma   90.00
#
_symmetry.space_group_name_H-M   'P 1'
#
loop_
_entity.id
_entity.type
_entity.pdbx_description
1 polymer ?
#
loop_
_entity_poly.entity_id
_entity_poly.type
_entity_poly.pdbx_seq_one_letter_code
_entity_poly.pdbx_strand_id
1 'polypeptide(L)'
;MMRSSFLSAAVALLTIALASTGCGSNRTLQSVTLTPASADAKNYPNGQVRLVATGTFSKPPSPSPLTSSDVLWCAGAAGACAGNIMPNVTVDQNGVAQCRPGFVGTATVLAGTKSTAMTMPDGGPQLKVFGAAQISCP
;
A
#
# COMPACT_ATOMS: atom_id res chain seq x y z
N MET A 1 18.03 12.95 63.55
CA MET A 1 16.66 13.00 63.05
C MET A 1 16.71 13.11 61.54
N MET A 2 16.77 11.96 60.87
CA MET A 2 16.78 11.81 59.43
C MET A 2 15.81 10.68 59.08
N ARG A 3 14.60 11.00 58.71
CA ARG A 3 13.64 10.05 58.13
C ARG A 3 12.55 10.89 57.45
N SER A 4 12.43 10.80 56.16
CA SER A 4 11.28 11.12 55.35
C SER A 4 11.67 11.78 54.00
N SER A 5 12.31 11.04 53.11
CA SER A 5 12.49 11.51 51.73
C SER A 5 12.48 10.39 50.66
N PHE A 6 12.06 9.18 51.03
CA PHE A 6 12.09 8.04 50.08
C PHE A 6 10.71 7.58 49.56
N LEU A 7 9.62 8.23 49.93
CA LEU A 7 8.29 7.79 49.57
C LEU A 7 7.66 8.54 48.38
N SER A 8 8.28 9.62 47.87
CA SER A 8 7.71 10.41 46.78
C SER A 8 8.21 10.02 45.40
N ALA A 9 9.20 9.17 45.25
CA ALA A 9 9.76 8.78 43.95
C ALA A 9 9.07 7.56 43.30
N ALA A 10 8.30 6.79 44.08
CA ALA A 10 7.68 5.55 43.58
C ALA A 10 6.32 5.72 42.87
N VAL A 11 5.68 6.88 43.04
CA VAL A 11 4.33 7.12 42.46
C VAL A 11 4.38 7.71 41.05
N ALA A 12 5.48 8.31 40.65
CA ALA A 12 5.63 8.96 39.34
C ALA A 12 5.92 7.99 38.17
N LEU A 13 6.32 6.76 38.44
CA LEU A 13 6.70 5.77 37.42
C LEU A 13 5.55 4.85 36.96
N LEU A 14 4.39 4.91 37.61
CA LEU A 14 3.27 4.01 37.35
C LEU A 14 2.24 4.59 36.34
N THR A 15 2.38 5.83 35.92
CA THR A 15 1.38 6.50 35.09
C THR A 15 1.69 6.51 33.60
N ILE A 16 2.84 5.99 33.14
CA ILE A 16 3.25 6.03 31.72
C ILE A 16 2.89 4.72 30.97
N ALA A 17 2.45 3.67 31.65
CA ALA A 17 2.25 2.35 31.05
C ALA A 17 0.83 2.12 30.46
N LEU A 18 -0.08 3.08 30.50
CA LEU A 18 -1.48 2.89 30.09
C LEU A 18 -1.88 3.52 28.73
N ALA A 19 -0.93 4.07 27.99
CA ALA A 19 -1.24 4.76 26.73
C ALA A 19 -1.04 3.91 25.46
N SER A 20 -0.73 2.62 25.56
CA SER A 20 -0.41 1.77 24.39
C SER A 20 -1.40 0.65 24.11
N THR A 21 -2.57 0.63 24.73
CA THR A 21 -3.66 -0.23 24.27
C THR A 21 -4.54 0.50 23.27
N GLY A 22 -3.96 0.92 22.16
CA GLY A 22 -4.68 1.24 20.95
C GLY A 22 -5.23 -0.03 20.36
N CYS A 23 -6.25 -0.57 20.99
CA CYS A 23 -6.97 -1.76 20.55
C CYS A 23 -7.41 -1.63 19.10
N GLY A 24 -7.28 -2.73 18.37
CA GLY A 24 -7.68 -2.91 17.01
C GLY A 24 -9.02 -2.25 16.71
N SER A 25 -8.95 -1.03 16.22
CA SER A 25 -10.12 -0.36 15.73
C SER A 25 -10.55 -1.11 14.47
N ASN A 26 -11.82 -1.47 14.38
CA ASN A 26 -12.47 -1.91 13.15
C ASN A 26 -12.43 -0.77 12.13
N ARG A 27 -11.22 -0.43 11.65
CA ARG A 27 -11.05 0.57 10.62
C ARG A 27 -11.12 -0.11 9.26
N THR A 28 -11.93 0.44 8.39
CA THR A 28 -12.14 -0.09 7.05
C THR A 28 -11.39 0.77 6.05
N LEU A 29 -10.63 0.15 5.16
CA LEU A 29 -10.00 0.83 4.03
C LEU A 29 -11.08 1.32 3.07
N GLN A 30 -11.10 2.62 2.80
CA GLN A 30 -12.11 3.29 1.95
C GLN A 30 -11.56 3.59 0.56
N SER A 31 -10.30 3.99 0.46
CA SER A 31 -9.65 4.27 -0.82
C SER A 31 -8.15 4.01 -0.76
N VAL A 32 -7.55 3.80 -1.93
CA VAL A 32 -6.10 3.67 -2.10
C VAL A 32 -5.64 4.71 -3.12
N THR A 33 -4.56 5.40 -2.80
CA THR A 33 -3.89 6.36 -3.70
C THR A 33 -2.47 5.87 -3.96
N LEU A 34 -2.05 5.91 -5.23
CA LEU A 34 -0.68 5.60 -5.63
C LEU A 34 0.10 6.88 -5.93
N THR A 35 1.32 6.94 -5.45
CA THR A 35 2.24 8.08 -5.68
C THR A 35 3.57 7.57 -6.25
N PRO A 36 4.04 8.09 -7.41
CA PRO A 36 3.35 9.03 -8.28
C PRO A 36 2.13 8.42 -8.99
N ALA A 37 1.10 9.23 -9.27
CA ALA A 37 -0.08 8.78 -10.00
C ALA A 37 0.21 8.52 -11.49
N SER A 38 1.27 9.14 -12.02
CA SER A 38 1.83 8.88 -13.34
C SER A 38 3.34 9.05 -13.34
N ALA A 39 4.04 8.25 -14.12
CA ALA A 39 5.50 8.33 -14.25
C ALA A 39 5.95 7.88 -15.65
N ASP A 40 7.01 8.50 -16.15
CA ASP A 40 7.70 8.06 -17.35
C ASP A 40 8.95 7.27 -16.92
N ALA A 41 8.99 5.98 -17.24
CA ALA A 41 10.02 5.06 -16.79
C ALA A 41 11.44 5.48 -17.21
N LYS A 42 11.58 6.22 -18.34
CA LYS A 42 12.90 6.72 -18.79
C LYS A 42 13.56 7.70 -17.80
N ASN A 43 12.76 8.36 -16.94
CA ASN A 43 13.24 9.33 -15.97
C ASN A 43 13.73 8.68 -14.66
N TYR A 44 13.65 7.35 -14.56
CA TYR A 44 14.02 6.60 -13.35
C TYR A 44 15.21 5.68 -13.61
N PRO A 45 16.08 5.47 -12.61
CA PRO A 45 17.21 4.56 -12.74
C PRO A 45 16.74 3.16 -13.17
N ASN A 46 17.39 2.61 -14.20
CA ASN A 46 17.06 1.29 -14.77
C ASN A 46 15.60 1.14 -15.28
N GLY A 47 14.88 2.25 -15.50
CA GLY A 47 13.47 2.22 -15.87
C GLY A 47 12.54 1.69 -14.77
N GLN A 48 12.99 1.68 -13.52
CA GLN A 48 12.24 1.20 -12.37
C GLN A 48 11.56 2.35 -11.64
N VAL A 49 10.24 2.36 -11.67
CA VAL A 49 9.41 3.35 -10.97
C VAL A 49 8.97 2.80 -9.64
N ARG A 50 9.38 3.43 -8.54
CA ARG A 50 8.92 3.06 -7.21
C ARG A 50 7.62 3.79 -6.88
N LEU A 51 6.56 3.03 -6.68
CA LEU A 51 5.24 3.51 -6.28
C LEU A 51 5.03 3.30 -4.77
N VAL A 52 4.32 4.23 -4.16
CA VAL A 52 3.90 4.14 -2.75
C VAL A 52 2.38 4.11 -2.70
N ALA A 53 1.82 3.14 -2.01
CA ALA A 53 0.38 3.06 -1.76
C ALA A 53 0.04 3.70 -0.41
N THR A 54 -0.96 4.58 -0.42
CA THR A 54 -1.50 5.22 0.78
C THR A 54 -2.99 4.93 0.87
N GLY A 55 -3.43 4.43 2.01
CA GLY A 55 -4.83 4.12 2.27
C GLY A 55 -5.53 5.21 3.07
N THR A 56 -6.75 5.55 2.69
CA THR A 56 -7.67 6.32 3.52
C THR A 56 -8.59 5.35 4.24
N PHE A 57 -8.75 5.53 5.53
CA PHE A 57 -9.51 4.65 6.40
C PHE A 57 -10.68 5.36 7.06
N SER A 58 -11.70 4.59 7.47
CA SER A 58 -12.87 5.11 8.18
C SER A 58 -12.58 5.71 9.57
N LYS A 59 -11.41 5.36 10.14
CA LYS A 59 -10.95 5.83 11.46
C LYS A 59 -9.44 6.08 11.46
N PRO A 60 -8.93 6.97 12.31
CA PRO A 60 -7.49 7.23 12.45
C PRO A 60 -6.67 5.98 12.83
N PRO A 61 -5.39 5.94 12.44
CA PRO A 61 -4.68 6.90 11.61
C PRO A 61 -5.13 6.82 10.14
N SER A 62 -5.47 7.99 9.57
CA SER A 62 -5.89 8.11 8.16
C SER A 62 -5.52 9.51 7.65
N PRO A 63 -4.83 9.64 6.49
CA PRO A 63 -4.31 8.54 5.67
C PRO A 63 -3.12 7.81 6.31
N SER A 64 -2.82 6.60 5.84
CA SER A 64 -1.72 5.77 6.34
C SER A 64 -1.04 5.01 5.20
N PRO A 65 0.31 4.88 5.19
CA PRO A 65 1.01 4.05 4.23
C PRO A 65 0.50 2.60 4.28
N LEU A 66 0.40 1.97 3.12
CA LEU A 66 0.04 0.56 2.99
C LEU A 66 1.29 -0.26 2.69
N THR A 67 1.37 -1.42 3.32
CA THR A 67 2.47 -2.38 3.14
C THR A 67 2.08 -3.50 2.18
N SER A 68 3.04 -4.35 1.83
CA SER A 68 2.80 -5.53 0.99
C SER A 68 1.82 -6.55 1.62
N SER A 69 1.61 -6.49 2.92
CA SER A 69 0.60 -7.30 3.60
C SER A 69 -0.82 -6.72 3.49
N ASP A 70 -0.94 -5.41 3.26
CA ASP A 70 -2.21 -4.72 3.20
C ASP A 70 -2.83 -4.75 1.80
N VAL A 71 -1.99 -4.74 0.76
CA VAL A 71 -2.42 -4.65 -0.64
C VAL A 71 -1.74 -5.67 -1.53
N LEU A 72 -2.45 -6.08 -2.56
CA LEU A 72 -1.91 -6.77 -3.72
C LEU A 72 -1.52 -5.75 -4.78
N TRP A 73 -0.29 -5.85 -5.28
CA TRP A 73 0.20 -5.10 -6.43
C TRP A 73 0.04 -5.93 -7.70
N CYS A 74 -0.43 -5.32 -8.78
CA CYS A 74 -0.52 -5.97 -10.08
C CYS A 74 -0.54 -4.96 -11.23
N ALA A 75 -0.25 -5.45 -12.42
CA ALA A 75 -0.59 -4.75 -13.66
C ALA A 75 -2.01 -5.12 -14.09
N GLY A 76 -2.77 -4.17 -14.60
CA GLY A 76 -4.13 -4.44 -15.02
C GLY A 76 -4.92 -3.18 -15.36
N ALA A 77 -6.23 -3.29 -15.39
CA ALA A 77 -7.12 -2.17 -15.69
C ALA A 77 -8.44 -2.31 -14.92
N ALA A 78 -9.05 -1.18 -14.58
CA ALA A 78 -10.38 -1.12 -13.94
C ALA A 78 -10.54 -2.02 -12.70
N GLY A 79 -9.48 -2.14 -11.89
CA GLY A 79 -9.49 -2.98 -10.69
C GLY A 79 -9.27 -4.47 -10.94
N ALA A 80 -9.10 -4.89 -12.18
CA ALA A 80 -8.78 -6.26 -12.55
C ALA A 80 -7.28 -6.42 -12.82
N CYS A 81 -6.63 -7.33 -12.11
CA CYS A 81 -5.25 -7.72 -12.37
C CYS A 81 -5.16 -8.58 -13.62
N ALA A 82 -4.12 -8.40 -14.43
CA ALA A 82 -3.82 -9.33 -15.52
C ALA A 82 -3.53 -10.72 -14.94
N GLY A 83 -4.24 -11.72 -15.43
CA GLY A 83 -4.08 -13.11 -15.01
C GLY A 83 -2.97 -13.81 -15.79
N ASN A 84 -3.38 -14.66 -16.73
CA ASN A 84 -2.46 -15.47 -17.55
C ASN A 84 -1.82 -14.69 -18.72
N ILE A 85 -2.15 -13.42 -18.91
CA ILE A 85 -1.62 -12.56 -19.96
C ILE A 85 -0.35 -11.91 -19.45
N MET A 86 0.74 -11.98 -20.21
CA MET A 86 1.97 -11.25 -19.89
C MET A 86 1.70 -9.74 -19.87
N PRO A 87 1.81 -9.07 -18.70
CA PRO A 87 1.54 -7.65 -18.64
C PRO A 87 2.64 -6.83 -19.33
N ASN A 88 2.27 -5.65 -19.82
CA ASN A 88 3.22 -4.70 -20.42
C ASN A 88 4.13 -4.02 -19.38
N VAL A 89 3.74 -4.03 -18.12
CA VAL A 89 4.49 -3.61 -16.97
C VAL A 89 4.39 -4.69 -15.90
N THR A 90 5.48 -4.99 -15.24
CA THR A 90 5.50 -5.83 -14.03
C THR A 90 5.58 -4.94 -12.81
N VAL A 91 5.05 -5.38 -11.69
CA VAL A 91 5.21 -4.70 -10.40
C VAL A 91 5.46 -5.75 -9.32
N ASP A 92 6.43 -5.48 -8.46
CA ASP A 92 6.75 -6.35 -7.33
C ASP A 92 5.91 -6.02 -6.09
N GLN A 93 6.05 -6.81 -5.03
CA GLN A 93 5.33 -6.62 -3.77
C GLN A 93 5.74 -5.34 -3.02
N ASN A 94 6.84 -4.70 -3.40
CA ASN A 94 7.31 -3.44 -2.83
C ASN A 94 6.87 -2.23 -3.63
N GLY A 95 6.04 -2.42 -4.67
CA GLY A 95 5.55 -1.36 -5.53
C GLY A 95 6.57 -0.88 -6.56
N VAL A 96 7.61 -1.67 -6.88
CA VAL A 96 8.56 -1.33 -7.94
C VAL A 96 8.01 -1.83 -9.27
N ALA A 97 7.64 -0.89 -10.12
CA ALA A 97 7.11 -1.15 -11.45
C ALA A 97 8.22 -1.05 -12.50
N GLN A 98 8.21 -1.98 -13.46
CA GLN A 98 9.18 -2.03 -14.55
C GLN A 98 8.48 -2.36 -15.88
N CYS A 99 8.79 -1.62 -16.93
CA CYS A 99 8.29 -1.87 -18.26
C CYS A 99 8.85 -3.18 -18.84
N ARG A 100 8.00 -3.92 -19.56
CA ARG A 100 8.43 -5.09 -20.30
C ARG A 100 9.39 -4.67 -21.43
N PRO A 101 10.52 -5.36 -21.64
CA PRO A 101 11.42 -5.06 -22.74
C PRO A 101 10.69 -5.07 -24.08
N GLY A 102 10.91 -4.01 -24.89
CA GLY A 102 10.30 -3.84 -26.20
C GLY A 102 8.84 -3.36 -26.20
N PHE A 103 8.24 -3.14 -25.04
CA PHE A 103 6.93 -2.48 -24.98
C PHE A 103 7.11 -0.96 -24.97
N VAL A 104 6.41 -0.29 -25.88
CA VAL A 104 6.33 1.18 -25.95
C VAL A 104 4.87 1.60 -25.77
N GLY A 105 4.62 2.55 -24.88
CA GLY A 105 3.27 3.03 -24.59
C GLY A 105 2.99 3.18 -23.09
N THR A 106 1.72 3.25 -22.73
CA THR A 106 1.30 3.42 -21.34
C THR A 106 0.69 2.15 -20.80
N ALA A 107 1.09 1.77 -19.59
CA ALA A 107 0.54 0.64 -18.86
C ALA A 107 0.04 1.08 -17.49
N THR A 108 -0.94 0.38 -16.93
CA THR A 108 -1.52 0.70 -15.62
C THR A 108 -1.05 -0.29 -14.58
N VAL A 109 -0.59 0.25 -13.45
CA VAL A 109 -0.30 -0.50 -12.22
C VAL A 109 -1.42 -0.24 -11.23
N LEU A 110 -1.84 -1.28 -10.55
CA LEU A 110 -2.88 -1.28 -9.54
C LEU A 110 -2.31 -1.74 -8.20
N ALA A 111 -2.80 -1.18 -7.10
CA ALA A 111 -2.63 -1.73 -5.76
C ALA A 111 -3.96 -1.67 -5.01
N GLY A 112 -4.30 -2.75 -4.33
CA GLY A 112 -5.58 -2.77 -3.62
C GLY A 112 -5.84 -4.08 -2.88
N THR A 113 -6.99 -4.16 -2.23
CA THR A 113 -7.44 -5.35 -1.51
C THR A 113 -8.11 -6.34 -2.46
N LYS A 114 -7.82 -7.63 -2.29
CA LYS A 114 -8.49 -8.68 -3.08
C LYS A 114 -10.00 -8.71 -2.82
N SER A 115 -10.77 -8.82 -3.89
CA SER A 115 -12.16 -9.25 -3.78
C SER A 115 -12.20 -10.77 -3.57
N THR A 116 -12.91 -11.23 -2.55
CA THR A 116 -13.09 -12.67 -2.32
C THR A 116 -14.12 -13.29 -3.26
N ALA A 117 -14.87 -12.47 -4.01
CA ALA A 117 -16.05 -12.88 -4.73
C ALA A 117 -15.87 -13.13 -6.23
N MET A 118 -14.77 -12.66 -6.86
CA MET A 118 -14.61 -12.75 -8.31
C MET A 118 -13.16 -13.03 -8.72
N THR A 119 -13.00 -14.09 -9.50
CA THR A 119 -11.85 -14.30 -10.37
C THR A 119 -12.31 -13.94 -11.78
N MET A 120 -11.49 -13.18 -12.50
CA MET A 120 -11.79 -12.83 -13.89
C MET A 120 -11.67 -14.08 -14.79
N PRO A 121 -12.30 -14.10 -15.97
CA PRO A 121 -12.20 -15.23 -16.89
C PRO A 121 -10.76 -15.59 -17.30
N ASP A 122 -9.84 -14.65 -17.24
CA ASP A 122 -8.41 -14.83 -17.50
C ASP A 122 -7.61 -15.36 -16.28
N GLY A 123 -8.29 -15.61 -15.16
CA GLY A 123 -7.72 -16.13 -13.92
C GLY A 123 -7.08 -15.07 -13.02
N GLY A 124 -7.10 -13.80 -13.41
CA GLY A 124 -6.59 -12.70 -12.58
C GLY A 124 -7.50 -12.34 -11.41
N PRO A 125 -6.94 -11.93 -10.25
CA PRO A 125 -7.74 -11.47 -9.12
C PRO A 125 -8.36 -10.11 -9.40
N GLN A 126 -9.58 -9.90 -8.91
CA GLN A 126 -10.21 -8.59 -8.87
C GLN A 126 -9.93 -7.90 -7.54
N LEU A 127 -9.69 -6.60 -7.60
CA LEU A 127 -9.49 -5.74 -6.44
C LEU A 127 -10.80 -5.07 -6.05
N LYS A 128 -11.08 -5.02 -4.74
CA LYS A 128 -12.31 -4.41 -4.20
C LYS A 128 -12.12 -2.90 -3.96
N VAL A 129 -11.05 -2.54 -3.26
CA VAL A 129 -10.64 -1.15 -3.01
C VAL A 129 -9.25 -1.01 -3.57
N PHE A 130 -9.07 -0.15 -4.57
CA PHE A 130 -7.80 -0.03 -5.27
C PHE A 130 -7.48 1.40 -5.69
N GLY A 131 -6.20 1.64 -5.91
CA GLY A 131 -5.66 2.80 -6.59
C GLY A 131 -4.95 2.38 -7.87
N ALA A 132 -4.77 3.31 -8.79
CA ALA A 132 -4.12 3.11 -10.07
C ALA A 132 -3.03 4.16 -10.33
N ALA A 133 -1.97 3.76 -11.01
CA ALA A 133 -0.93 4.63 -11.52
C ALA A 133 -0.63 4.29 -12.98
N GLN A 134 -0.32 5.31 -13.79
CA GLN A 134 0.03 5.17 -15.19
C GLN A 134 1.55 5.19 -15.36
N ILE A 135 2.10 4.18 -16.03
CA ILE A 135 3.53 4.10 -16.33
C ILE A 135 3.72 4.22 -17.83
N SER A 136 4.39 5.28 -18.27
CA SER A 136 4.80 5.46 -19.65
C SER A 136 6.11 4.70 -19.89
N CYS A 137 6.10 3.82 -20.86
CA CYS A 137 7.23 2.99 -21.27
C CYS A 137 7.81 3.55 -22.58
N PRO A 138 9.16 3.72 -22.68
CA PRO A 138 9.84 4.30 -23.82
C PRO A 138 9.86 3.41 -25.08
#